data_6ed1b57805e576de3888a9de4375ccf7
#
_entry.id   6ed1b57805e576de3888a9de4375ccf7
#
_cell.length_a   1.000
_cell.length_b   1.000
_cell.length_c   1.000
_cell.angle_alpha   90.00
_cell.angle_beta   90.00
_cell.angle_gamma   90.00
#
_symmetry.space_group_name_H-M   'P 1'
#
loop_
_entity.id
_entity.type
_entity.pdbx_description
1 polymer ?
#
loop_
_entity_poly.entity_id
_entity_poly.type
_entity_poly.pdbx_seq_one_letter_code
_entity_poly.pdbx_strand_id
1 'polypeptide(L)'
;MEVIILQHIKIEDPGYIKDLMIADGWKLTTIELDEGDKIPNNLDQFNVMFCMGGPMDTWMEEKHPWLIEEKKRIKEFVLEKKKPFLGFCLGCQLLGEVVGGKVVKSDPSEIGIMNVNFLEDKKKDALFSTFPDKINALQWHSYEVKNLENNKEITLLASSPTTKYQIFKYQNHAYGIQFHIEIKNTTVNDWGCVPEYKSALEAQFGDGALEKFDKEAKANMKQMNNFSTILYSRFKSEILKI
;
A
#
# COMPACT_ATOMS: atom_id res chain seq x y z
N MET A 1 -9.21 -13.14 -14.17
CA MET A 1 -9.34 -12.41 -12.91
C MET A 1 -9.63 -10.96 -13.25
N GLU A 2 -10.70 -10.38 -12.72
CA GLU A 2 -11.07 -8.97 -12.91
C GLU A 2 -10.55 -8.17 -11.70
N VAL A 3 -9.69 -7.21 -11.93
CA VAL A 3 -9.04 -6.39 -10.89
C VAL A 3 -9.45 -4.94 -11.05
N ILE A 4 -9.84 -4.29 -9.96
CA ILE A 4 -9.95 -2.83 -9.90
C ILE A 4 -8.74 -2.26 -9.16
N ILE A 5 -8.13 -1.22 -9.73
CA ILE A 5 -6.99 -0.51 -9.15
C ILE A 5 -7.42 0.94 -8.93
N LEU A 6 -7.46 1.37 -7.68
CA LEU A 6 -7.66 2.77 -7.31
C LEU A 6 -6.30 3.43 -7.27
N GLN A 7 -6.07 4.37 -8.18
CA GLN A 7 -4.79 5.03 -8.39
C GLN A 7 -4.96 6.54 -8.21
N HIS A 8 -4.11 7.14 -7.38
CA HIS A 8 -4.27 8.52 -6.93
C HIS A 8 -3.46 9.51 -7.74
N ILE A 9 -2.35 9.03 -8.33
CA ILE A 9 -1.55 9.73 -9.34
C ILE A 9 -0.96 8.71 -10.30
N LYS A 10 -0.75 9.09 -11.55
CA LYS A 10 -0.34 8.19 -12.64
C LYS A 10 0.92 7.37 -12.39
N ILE A 11 1.86 7.89 -11.62
CA ILE A 11 3.15 7.24 -11.32
C ILE A 11 3.12 6.29 -10.13
N GLU A 12 2.00 6.22 -9.40
CA GLU A 12 1.82 5.30 -8.28
C GLU A 12 0.91 4.14 -8.66
N ASP A 13 1.31 3.41 -9.68
CA ASP A 13 0.67 2.16 -10.09
C ASP A 13 1.18 0.95 -9.27
N PRO A 14 0.59 -0.26 -9.38
CA PRO A 14 1.07 -1.44 -8.66
C PRO A 14 2.46 -1.93 -9.06
N GLY A 15 3.24 -1.15 -9.80
CA GLY A 15 4.64 -1.36 -10.09
C GLY A 15 4.96 -2.75 -10.63
N TYR A 16 5.90 -3.44 -9.97
CA TYR A 16 6.31 -4.79 -10.35
C TYR A 16 5.18 -5.83 -10.19
N ILE A 17 4.26 -5.64 -9.23
CA ILE A 17 3.08 -6.52 -9.07
C ILE A 17 2.16 -6.40 -10.29
N LYS A 18 2.03 -5.21 -10.90
CA LYS A 18 1.27 -5.02 -12.14
C LYS A 18 1.83 -5.85 -13.29
N ASP A 19 3.16 -5.92 -13.41
CA ASP A 19 3.80 -6.73 -14.44
C ASP A 19 3.49 -8.23 -14.24
N LEU A 20 3.47 -8.71 -13.00
CA LEU A 20 3.09 -10.09 -12.66
C LEU A 20 1.61 -10.37 -13.00
N MET A 21 0.70 -9.43 -12.67
CA MET A 21 -0.72 -9.56 -13.02
C MET A 21 -0.94 -9.62 -14.54
N ILE A 22 -0.24 -8.78 -15.30
CA ILE A 22 -0.29 -8.76 -16.77
C ILE A 22 0.25 -10.07 -17.34
N ALA A 23 1.36 -10.58 -16.82
CA ALA A 23 1.95 -11.86 -17.24
C ALA A 23 0.99 -13.05 -17.00
N ASP A 24 0.18 -12.98 -15.96
CA ASP A 24 -0.86 -13.99 -15.66
C ASP A 24 -2.18 -13.77 -16.44
N GLY A 25 -2.24 -12.77 -17.32
CA GLY A 25 -3.43 -12.48 -18.14
C GLY A 25 -4.60 -11.91 -17.34
N TRP A 26 -4.37 -11.26 -16.21
CA TRP A 26 -5.42 -10.61 -15.45
C TRP A 26 -5.93 -9.36 -16.17
N LYS A 27 -7.22 -9.12 -16.09
CA LYS A 27 -7.83 -7.92 -16.65
C LYS A 27 -7.83 -6.82 -15.58
N LEU A 28 -7.10 -5.76 -15.86
CA LEU A 28 -6.90 -4.64 -14.96
C LEU A 28 -7.77 -3.45 -15.38
N THR A 29 -8.59 -2.96 -14.45
CA THR A 29 -9.35 -1.72 -14.60
C THR A 29 -8.76 -0.70 -13.63
N THR A 30 -7.97 0.23 -14.16
CA THR A 30 -7.40 1.33 -13.38
C THR A 30 -8.38 2.50 -13.36
N ILE A 31 -8.60 3.08 -12.20
CA ILE A 31 -9.39 4.28 -11.95
C ILE A 31 -8.41 5.38 -11.56
N GLU A 32 -8.12 6.29 -12.47
CA GLU A 32 -7.21 7.43 -12.26
C GLU A 32 -7.99 8.57 -11.60
N LEU A 33 -8.00 8.58 -10.25
CA LEU A 33 -8.86 9.46 -9.44
C LEU A 33 -8.51 10.94 -9.60
N ASP A 34 -7.22 11.26 -9.73
CA ASP A 34 -6.73 12.61 -9.97
C ASP A 34 -7.08 13.15 -11.37
N GLU A 35 -7.25 12.27 -12.35
CA GLU A 35 -7.70 12.61 -13.70
C GLU A 35 -9.23 12.72 -13.82
N GLY A 36 -9.94 12.45 -12.73
CA GLY A 36 -11.40 12.59 -12.64
C GLY A 36 -12.20 11.34 -12.98
N ASP A 37 -11.56 10.19 -13.08
CA ASP A 37 -12.24 8.92 -13.23
C ASP A 37 -13.19 8.66 -12.06
N LYS A 38 -14.31 8.00 -12.35
CA LYS A 38 -15.29 7.63 -11.33
C LYS A 38 -15.19 6.16 -10.98
N ILE A 39 -15.15 5.86 -9.69
CA ILE A 39 -15.25 4.47 -9.23
C ILE A 39 -16.63 3.92 -9.63
N PRO A 40 -16.70 2.74 -10.28
CA PRO A 40 -17.97 2.16 -10.69
C PRO A 40 -18.95 1.98 -9.53
N ASN A 41 -20.22 2.26 -9.77
CA ASN A 41 -21.27 2.05 -8.76
C ASN A 41 -21.46 0.57 -8.40
N ASN A 42 -21.27 -0.32 -9.35
CA ASN A 42 -21.31 -1.77 -9.12
C ASN A 42 -19.90 -2.35 -9.14
N LEU A 43 -19.50 -2.92 -8.02
CA LEU A 43 -18.20 -3.58 -7.81
C LEU A 43 -18.28 -5.11 -7.90
N ASP A 44 -19.43 -5.68 -8.25
CA ASP A 44 -19.65 -7.14 -8.22
C ASP A 44 -18.77 -7.90 -9.22
N GLN A 45 -18.49 -7.28 -10.36
CA GLN A 45 -17.64 -7.86 -11.40
C GLN A 45 -16.18 -8.02 -10.99
N PHE A 46 -15.67 -7.21 -10.03
CA PHE A 46 -14.28 -7.27 -9.63
C PHE A 46 -14.05 -8.33 -8.55
N ASN A 47 -13.00 -9.11 -8.73
CA ASN A 47 -12.61 -10.17 -7.81
C ASN A 47 -11.69 -9.65 -6.70
N VAL A 48 -10.90 -8.62 -6.99
CA VAL A 48 -9.93 -8.01 -6.07
C VAL A 48 -9.82 -6.51 -6.31
N MET A 49 -9.54 -5.76 -5.25
CA MET A 49 -9.24 -4.34 -5.29
C MET A 49 -7.82 -4.07 -4.80
N PHE A 50 -7.05 -3.34 -5.60
CA PHE A 50 -5.80 -2.70 -5.21
C PHE A 50 -6.08 -1.21 -4.97
N CYS A 51 -5.61 -0.68 -3.86
CA CYS A 51 -5.66 0.75 -3.56
C CYS A 51 -4.23 1.23 -3.31
N MET A 52 -3.76 2.12 -4.16
CA MET A 52 -2.35 2.47 -4.24
C MET A 52 -1.96 3.62 -3.32
N GLY A 53 -0.71 4.04 -3.39
CA GLY A 53 -0.18 5.21 -2.72
C GLY A 53 -0.62 6.52 -3.36
N GLY A 54 -0.26 7.64 -2.75
CA GLY A 54 -0.55 8.98 -3.25
C GLY A 54 0.01 10.06 -2.33
N PRO A 55 0.27 11.27 -2.88
CA PRO A 55 0.83 12.39 -2.12
C PRO A 55 -0.20 13.14 -1.27
N MET A 56 -1.47 12.76 -1.34
CA MET A 56 -2.55 13.36 -0.56
C MET A 56 -2.75 12.64 0.77
N ASP A 57 -3.30 13.36 1.75
CA ASP A 57 -3.68 12.80 3.03
C ASP A 57 -5.17 12.38 3.03
N THR A 58 -5.52 11.40 3.84
CA THR A 58 -6.89 10.82 3.88
C THR A 58 -8.00 11.82 4.21
N TRP A 59 -7.68 12.93 4.88
CA TRP A 59 -8.63 13.98 5.26
C TRP A 59 -8.73 15.14 4.27
N MET A 60 -7.96 15.15 3.18
CA MET A 60 -7.96 16.23 2.18
C MET A 60 -9.22 16.20 1.28
N GLU A 61 -10.39 15.92 1.84
CA GLU A 61 -11.64 15.71 1.12
C GLU A 61 -12.14 16.99 0.41
N GLU A 62 -11.81 18.18 0.93
CA GLU A 62 -12.16 19.44 0.26
C GLU A 62 -11.36 19.63 -1.04
N LYS A 63 -10.06 19.28 -1.01
CA LYS A 63 -9.16 19.37 -2.18
C LYS A 63 -9.37 18.20 -3.13
N HIS A 64 -9.66 17.04 -2.60
CA HIS A 64 -9.83 15.77 -3.30
C HIS A 64 -11.19 15.12 -2.98
N PRO A 65 -12.32 15.65 -3.50
CA PRO A 65 -13.67 15.18 -3.13
C PRO A 65 -13.93 13.70 -3.44
N TRP A 66 -13.16 13.10 -4.35
CA TRP A 66 -13.24 11.68 -4.67
C TRP A 66 -12.81 10.77 -3.50
N LEU A 67 -12.04 11.28 -2.51
CA LEU A 67 -11.68 10.52 -1.29
C LEU A 67 -12.92 10.06 -0.50
N ILE A 68 -13.99 10.86 -0.50
CA ILE A 68 -15.24 10.50 0.18
C ILE A 68 -15.86 9.26 -0.47
N GLU A 69 -15.97 9.27 -1.81
CA GLU A 69 -16.54 8.14 -2.54
C GLU A 69 -15.61 6.92 -2.47
N GLU A 70 -14.31 7.13 -2.54
CA GLU A 70 -13.32 6.06 -2.43
C GLU A 70 -13.42 5.32 -1.09
N LYS A 71 -13.43 6.02 0.04
CA LYS A 71 -13.62 5.41 1.38
C LYS A 71 -14.92 4.61 1.44
N LYS A 72 -16.00 5.14 0.87
CA LYS A 72 -17.28 4.44 0.79
C LYS A 72 -17.17 3.16 -0.05
N ARG A 73 -16.47 3.18 -1.19
CA ARG A 73 -16.28 2.02 -2.05
C ARG A 73 -15.35 0.98 -1.43
N ILE A 74 -14.30 1.41 -0.74
CA ILE A 74 -13.45 0.49 0.04
C ILE A 74 -14.28 -0.18 1.14
N LYS A 75 -15.10 0.58 1.85
CA LYS A 75 -16.01 0.05 2.88
C LYS A 75 -16.97 -0.99 2.30
N GLU A 76 -17.64 -0.68 1.20
CA GLU A 76 -18.53 -1.61 0.50
C GLU A 76 -17.78 -2.89 0.11
N PHE A 77 -16.60 -2.76 -0.52
CA PHE A 77 -15.83 -3.88 -1.05
C PHE A 77 -15.30 -4.78 0.07
N VAL A 78 -14.75 -4.17 1.13
CA VAL A 78 -14.08 -4.89 2.23
C VAL A 78 -15.08 -5.38 3.28
N LEU A 79 -15.95 -4.50 3.79
CA LEU A 79 -16.80 -4.85 4.94
C LEU A 79 -18.10 -5.55 4.54
N GLU A 80 -18.72 -5.10 3.44
CA GLU A 80 -20.02 -5.62 3.04
C GLU A 80 -19.89 -6.83 2.10
N LYS A 81 -19.08 -6.68 1.03
CA LYS A 81 -18.86 -7.75 0.04
C LYS A 81 -17.78 -8.77 0.46
N LYS A 82 -16.95 -8.44 1.45
CA LYS A 82 -15.86 -9.28 1.97
C LYS A 82 -14.93 -9.81 0.87
N LYS A 83 -14.63 -8.95 -0.10
CA LYS A 83 -13.77 -9.29 -1.23
C LYS A 83 -12.30 -8.95 -0.94
N PRO A 84 -11.35 -9.68 -1.56
CA PRO A 84 -9.92 -9.48 -1.41
C PRO A 84 -9.47 -8.05 -1.72
N PHE A 85 -8.67 -7.47 -0.81
CA PHE A 85 -8.18 -6.10 -0.90
C PHE A 85 -6.70 -6.03 -0.51
N LEU A 86 -5.92 -5.28 -1.28
CA LEU A 86 -4.55 -4.88 -0.94
C LEU A 86 -4.43 -3.36 -1.03
N GLY A 87 -4.14 -2.71 0.10
CA GLY A 87 -3.88 -1.27 0.17
C GLY A 87 -2.41 -0.99 0.45
N PHE A 88 -1.78 -0.16 -0.39
CA PHE A 88 -0.38 0.27 -0.23
C PHE A 88 -0.33 1.74 0.16
N CYS A 89 0.50 2.10 1.13
CA CYS A 89 0.74 3.45 1.63
C CYS A 89 -0.56 4.21 1.92
N LEU A 90 -1.00 5.14 1.07
CA LEU A 90 -2.30 5.81 1.23
C LEU A 90 -3.47 4.80 1.26
N GLY A 91 -3.43 3.77 0.41
CA GLY A 91 -4.44 2.69 0.42
C GLY A 91 -4.46 1.89 1.74
N CYS A 92 -3.31 1.72 2.39
CA CYS A 92 -3.23 1.17 3.75
C CYS A 92 -3.92 2.08 4.77
N GLN A 93 -3.70 3.38 4.67
CA GLN A 93 -4.27 4.38 5.56
C GLN A 93 -5.79 4.48 5.38
N LEU A 94 -6.28 4.48 4.14
CA LEU A 94 -7.71 4.46 3.82
C LEU A 94 -8.40 3.20 4.37
N LEU A 95 -7.78 2.03 4.20
CA LEU A 95 -8.27 0.81 4.84
C LEU A 95 -8.30 0.95 6.37
N GLY A 96 -7.24 1.52 6.95
CA GLY A 96 -7.15 1.77 8.39
C GLY A 96 -8.33 2.57 8.93
N GLU A 97 -8.71 3.67 8.26
CA GLU A 97 -9.89 4.47 8.62
C GLU A 97 -11.19 3.69 8.44
N VAL A 98 -11.33 2.97 7.33
CA VAL A 98 -12.55 2.17 7.03
C VAL A 98 -12.81 1.10 8.09
N VAL A 99 -11.77 0.53 8.68
CA VAL A 99 -11.89 -0.51 9.73
C VAL A 99 -11.86 0.06 11.16
N GLY A 100 -11.96 1.39 11.30
CA GLY A 100 -12.17 2.07 12.58
C GLY A 100 -10.91 2.62 13.26
N GLY A 101 -9.79 2.65 12.55
CA GLY A 101 -8.56 3.32 12.97
C GLY A 101 -8.58 4.83 12.72
N LYS A 102 -7.43 5.45 12.97
CA LYS A 102 -7.18 6.87 12.66
C LYS A 102 -5.83 7.01 11.98
N VAL A 103 -5.76 7.92 11.01
CA VAL A 103 -4.49 8.33 10.41
C VAL A 103 -3.98 9.55 11.17
N VAL A 104 -2.72 9.48 11.60
CA VAL A 104 -2.05 10.53 12.38
C VAL A 104 -0.65 10.75 11.84
N LYS A 105 -0.07 11.91 12.13
CA LYS A 105 1.31 12.22 11.74
C LYS A 105 2.27 11.28 12.44
N SER A 106 3.19 10.69 11.67
CA SER A 106 4.34 9.95 12.20
C SER A 106 5.40 10.91 12.71
N ASP A 107 6.06 10.57 13.78
CA ASP A 107 7.19 11.35 14.33
C ASP A 107 8.31 10.40 14.79
N PRO A 108 9.41 10.36 14.03
CA PRO A 108 9.68 11.00 12.74
C PRO A 108 8.93 10.36 11.56
N SER A 109 8.89 11.07 10.42
CA SER A 109 8.48 10.48 9.14
C SER A 109 9.43 9.36 8.73
N GLU A 110 8.92 8.33 8.07
CA GLU A 110 9.75 7.25 7.53
C GLU A 110 9.97 7.47 6.03
N ILE A 111 11.21 7.84 5.66
CA ILE A 111 11.64 8.05 4.28
C ILE A 111 13.00 7.36 4.10
N GLY A 112 13.12 6.46 3.14
CA GLY A 112 14.36 5.71 2.87
C GLY A 112 14.14 4.21 2.71
N ILE A 113 15.23 3.46 2.59
CA ILE A 113 15.20 2.00 2.68
C ILE A 113 15.33 1.62 4.15
N MET A 114 14.26 1.17 4.75
CA MET A 114 14.16 0.96 6.19
C MET A 114 13.74 -0.47 6.55
N ASN A 115 14.07 -0.85 7.78
CA ASN A 115 13.74 -2.18 8.29
C ASN A 115 12.27 -2.27 8.72
N VAL A 116 11.60 -3.30 8.25
CA VAL A 116 10.27 -3.74 8.72
C VAL A 116 10.45 -5.05 9.47
N ASN A 117 9.95 -5.11 10.70
CA ASN A 117 10.03 -6.29 11.56
C ASN A 117 8.68 -7.00 11.56
N PHE A 118 8.68 -8.26 11.17
CA PHE A 118 7.48 -9.10 11.24
C PHE A 118 7.27 -9.65 12.66
N LEU A 119 6.01 -9.77 13.04
CA LEU A 119 5.58 -10.27 14.35
C LEU A 119 5.26 -11.77 14.30
N GLU A 120 5.09 -12.38 15.46
CA GLU A 120 4.80 -13.83 15.58
C GLU A 120 3.55 -14.27 14.79
N ASP A 121 2.53 -13.41 14.72
CA ASP A 121 1.27 -13.70 14.05
C ASP A 121 1.44 -13.93 12.53
N LYS A 122 2.56 -13.45 11.92
CA LYS A 122 2.86 -13.76 10.52
C LYS A 122 2.96 -15.26 10.25
N LYS A 123 3.42 -16.05 11.21
CA LYS A 123 3.66 -17.50 11.03
C LYS A 123 2.40 -18.26 10.64
N LYS A 124 1.23 -17.73 11.01
CA LYS A 124 -0.08 -18.29 10.67
C LYS A 124 -0.78 -17.52 9.54
N ASP A 125 -0.12 -16.49 9.03
CA ASP A 125 -0.73 -15.64 8.00
C ASP A 125 -0.60 -16.24 6.60
N ALA A 126 -1.66 -16.13 5.83
CA ALA A 126 -1.73 -16.66 4.48
C ALA A 126 -0.66 -16.06 3.55
N LEU A 127 -0.38 -14.75 3.66
CA LEU A 127 0.53 -14.04 2.76
C LEU A 127 1.98 -14.03 3.27
N PHE A 128 2.17 -13.85 4.57
CA PHE A 128 3.47 -13.48 5.13
C PHE A 128 4.20 -14.60 5.89
N SER A 129 3.61 -15.80 6.02
CA SER A 129 4.22 -16.91 6.78
C SER A 129 5.60 -17.34 6.28
N THR A 130 5.90 -17.13 5.00
CA THR A 130 7.19 -17.48 4.38
C THR A 130 8.20 -16.33 4.34
N PHE A 131 7.78 -15.12 4.75
CA PHE A 131 8.71 -13.98 4.82
C PHE A 131 9.72 -14.16 5.97
N PRO A 132 10.94 -13.62 5.85
CA PRO A 132 11.88 -13.60 6.98
C PRO A 132 11.33 -12.71 8.11
N ASP A 133 11.95 -12.77 9.30
CA ASP A 133 11.50 -11.96 10.44
C ASP A 133 11.75 -10.47 10.26
N LYS A 134 12.60 -10.12 9.29
CA LYS A 134 12.95 -8.74 8.96
C LYS A 134 13.24 -8.58 7.48
N ILE A 135 12.73 -7.49 6.89
CA ILE A 135 13.02 -7.10 5.51
C ILE A 135 13.44 -5.64 5.44
N ASN A 136 14.15 -5.28 4.37
CA ASN A 136 14.29 -3.88 3.95
C ASN A 136 13.18 -3.54 2.96
N ALA A 137 12.52 -2.42 3.16
CA ALA A 137 11.47 -1.92 2.26
C ALA A 137 11.62 -0.41 2.05
N LEU A 138 11.11 0.08 0.94
CA LEU A 138 11.05 1.51 0.69
C LEU A 138 9.92 2.11 1.52
N GLN A 139 10.26 3.12 2.30
CA GLN A 139 9.33 3.96 3.06
C GLN A 139 9.33 5.37 2.46
N TRP A 140 8.16 5.94 2.27
CA TRP A 140 8.01 7.36 1.91
C TRP A 140 6.68 7.87 2.42
N HIS A 141 6.55 7.97 3.74
CA HIS A 141 5.33 8.43 4.37
C HIS A 141 5.58 9.28 5.61
N SER A 142 4.70 10.25 5.82
CA SER A 142 4.69 11.15 6.98
C SER A 142 3.52 10.89 7.92
N TYR A 143 2.66 9.94 7.61
CA TYR A 143 1.49 9.58 8.39
C TYR A 143 1.38 8.07 8.56
N GLU A 144 0.71 7.65 9.63
CA GLU A 144 0.55 6.24 10.00
C GLU A 144 -0.86 5.96 10.53
N VAL A 145 -1.27 4.71 10.46
CA VAL A 145 -2.52 4.23 11.07
C VAL A 145 -2.31 3.97 12.55
N LYS A 146 -3.27 4.36 13.40
CA LYS A 146 -3.34 4.06 14.84
C LYS A 146 -4.74 3.64 15.28
N ASN A 147 -4.84 3.22 16.55
CA ASN A 147 -6.11 2.95 17.23
C ASN A 147 -6.91 1.76 16.64
N LEU A 148 -6.22 0.73 16.14
CA LEU A 148 -6.84 -0.52 15.70
C LEU A 148 -6.87 -1.61 16.78
N GLU A 149 -6.32 -1.37 17.96
CA GLU A 149 -6.15 -2.36 19.04
C GLU A 149 -7.48 -2.95 19.55
N ASN A 150 -8.54 -2.16 19.50
CA ASN A 150 -9.85 -2.57 20.00
C ASN A 150 -10.67 -3.34 18.94
N ASN A 151 -10.24 -3.37 17.69
CA ASN A 151 -10.91 -4.13 16.66
C ASN A 151 -10.37 -5.56 16.62
N LYS A 152 -11.16 -6.51 17.15
CA LYS A 152 -10.78 -7.94 17.25
C LYS A 152 -10.63 -8.64 15.90
N GLU A 153 -11.08 -8.03 14.81
CA GLU A 153 -10.94 -8.54 13.44
C GLU A 153 -9.63 -8.12 12.79
N ILE A 154 -8.82 -7.29 13.50
CA ILE A 154 -7.51 -6.86 13.04
C ILE A 154 -6.42 -7.79 13.59
N THR A 155 -5.51 -8.20 12.72
CA THR A 155 -4.26 -8.85 13.10
C THR A 155 -3.10 -7.95 12.68
N LEU A 156 -2.24 -7.57 13.62
CA LEU A 156 -1.01 -6.85 13.34
C LEU A 156 0.08 -7.84 12.91
N LEU A 157 0.68 -7.65 11.74
CA LEU A 157 1.63 -8.60 11.14
C LEU A 157 3.07 -8.08 11.10
N ALA A 158 3.26 -6.76 10.98
CA ALA A 158 4.58 -6.16 10.97
C ALA A 158 4.56 -4.74 11.54
N SER A 159 5.71 -4.32 12.08
CA SER A 159 5.96 -2.99 12.63
C SER A 159 7.36 -2.48 12.30
N SER A 160 7.58 -1.18 12.47
CA SER A 160 8.89 -0.55 12.54
C SER A 160 9.07 0.11 13.92
N PRO A 161 10.24 0.67 14.24
CA PRO A 161 10.44 1.40 15.49
C PRO A 161 9.48 2.59 15.67
N THR A 162 9.07 3.22 14.57
CA THR A 162 8.24 4.45 14.56
C THR A 162 6.80 4.16 14.20
N THR A 163 6.53 3.22 13.30
CA THR A 163 5.19 2.91 12.80
C THR A 163 4.75 1.53 13.26
N LYS A 164 3.71 1.51 14.10
CA LYS A 164 3.17 0.26 14.65
C LYS A 164 2.54 -0.62 13.56
N TYR A 165 1.71 -0.04 12.71
CA TYR A 165 0.93 -0.78 11.70
C TYR A 165 1.60 -0.70 10.33
N GLN A 166 2.80 -1.32 10.21
CA GLN A 166 3.48 -1.47 8.92
C GLN A 166 2.75 -2.46 8.01
N ILE A 167 2.23 -3.54 8.59
CA ILE A 167 1.27 -4.43 7.95
C ILE A 167 0.21 -4.80 8.98
N PHE A 168 -1.04 -4.64 8.59
CA PHE A 168 -2.17 -5.22 9.30
C PHE A 168 -3.12 -5.89 8.31
N LYS A 169 -3.88 -6.87 8.80
CA LYS A 169 -4.99 -7.43 8.03
C LYS A 169 -6.30 -7.27 8.79
N TYR A 170 -7.38 -7.10 8.05
CA TYR A 170 -8.75 -7.19 8.53
C TYR A 170 -9.33 -8.54 8.09
N GLN A 171 -9.77 -9.34 9.07
CA GLN A 171 -10.16 -10.73 8.84
C GLN A 171 -9.10 -11.52 8.05
N ASN A 172 -9.47 -12.19 6.95
CA ASN A 172 -8.55 -13.00 6.14
C ASN A 172 -8.46 -12.54 4.67
N HIS A 173 -8.98 -11.36 4.34
CA HIS A 173 -9.12 -10.95 2.94
C HIS A 173 -8.64 -9.53 2.62
N ALA A 174 -8.47 -8.65 3.62
CA ALA A 174 -8.03 -7.29 3.36
C ALA A 174 -6.74 -6.98 4.12
N TYR A 175 -5.75 -6.46 3.42
CA TYR A 175 -4.42 -6.16 3.94
C TYR A 175 -4.06 -4.70 3.68
N GLY A 176 -3.58 -4.02 4.72
CA GLY A 176 -2.93 -2.71 4.63
C GLY A 176 -1.42 -2.89 4.77
N ILE A 177 -0.66 -2.37 3.81
CA ILE A 177 0.81 -2.40 3.75
C ILE A 177 1.29 -0.97 3.63
N GLN A 178 1.99 -0.44 4.64
CA GLN A 178 2.38 0.97 4.68
C GLN A 178 3.59 1.27 3.80
N PHE A 179 4.49 0.32 3.65
CA PHE A 179 5.71 0.41 2.85
C PHE A 179 5.52 -0.06 1.41
N HIS A 180 6.59 0.06 0.61
CA HIS A 180 6.62 -0.34 -0.79
C HIS A 180 7.70 -1.39 -1.06
N ILE A 181 7.31 -2.50 -1.66
CA ILE A 181 8.19 -3.54 -2.21
C ILE A 181 7.91 -3.76 -3.70
N GLU A 182 6.81 -3.22 -4.21
CA GLU A 182 6.33 -3.34 -5.59
C GLU A 182 7.02 -2.39 -6.57
N ILE A 183 7.97 -1.60 -6.10
CA ILE A 183 8.63 -0.54 -6.87
C ILE A 183 9.45 -1.04 -8.06
N LYS A 184 9.69 -0.14 -9.02
CA LYS A 184 10.53 -0.33 -10.21
C LYS A 184 11.76 0.59 -10.18
N ASN A 185 12.69 0.38 -11.10
CA ASN A 185 13.93 1.16 -11.17
C ASN A 185 13.74 2.67 -11.37
N THR A 186 12.59 3.10 -11.90
CA THR A 186 12.27 4.51 -12.12
C THR A 186 11.51 5.13 -10.94
N THR A 187 10.89 4.32 -10.08
CA THR A 187 9.91 4.77 -9.06
C THR A 187 10.42 5.91 -8.20
N VAL A 188 11.63 5.82 -7.65
CA VAL A 188 12.16 6.87 -6.75
C VAL A 188 12.35 8.18 -7.49
N ASN A 189 12.83 8.14 -8.75
CA ASN A 189 13.00 9.34 -9.56
C ASN A 189 11.63 9.93 -9.98
N ASP A 190 10.68 9.07 -10.36
CA ASP A 190 9.33 9.51 -10.74
C ASP A 190 8.62 10.18 -9.55
N TRP A 191 8.66 9.56 -8.37
CA TRP A 191 8.09 10.12 -7.14
C TRP A 191 8.82 11.38 -6.68
N GLY A 192 10.15 11.44 -6.84
CA GLY A 192 10.96 12.62 -6.55
C GLY A 192 10.61 13.87 -7.39
N CYS A 193 9.83 13.70 -8.47
CA CYS A 193 9.27 14.81 -9.23
C CYS A 193 7.97 15.37 -8.61
N VAL A 194 7.35 14.67 -7.67
CA VAL A 194 6.12 15.11 -6.98
C VAL A 194 6.52 16.10 -5.89
N PRO A 195 5.96 17.33 -5.88
CA PRO A 195 6.38 18.40 -4.94
C PRO A 195 6.28 17.99 -3.47
N GLU A 196 5.24 17.29 -3.09
CA GLU A 196 4.99 16.84 -1.71
C GLU A 196 6.06 15.83 -1.26
N TYR A 197 6.42 14.87 -2.10
CA TYR A 197 7.44 13.86 -1.81
C TYR A 197 8.84 14.48 -1.78
N LYS A 198 9.14 15.34 -2.75
CA LYS A 198 10.40 16.07 -2.80
C LYS A 198 10.59 16.94 -1.57
N SER A 199 9.57 17.71 -1.20
CA SER A 199 9.62 18.56 -0.01
C SER A 199 9.85 17.77 1.27
N ALA A 200 9.17 16.63 1.45
CA ALA A 200 9.35 15.78 2.62
C ALA A 200 10.77 15.18 2.69
N LEU A 201 11.31 14.74 1.55
CA LEU A 201 12.66 14.18 1.44
C LEU A 201 13.73 15.23 1.75
N GLU A 202 13.64 16.42 1.13
CA GLU A 202 14.60 17.51 1.33
C GLU A 202 14.54 18.10 2.75
N ALA A 203 13.35 18.18 3.34
CA ALA A 203 13.20 18.63 4.72
C ALA A 203 13.90 17.70 5.72
N GLN A 204 13.98 16.41 5.44
CA GLN A 204 14.59 15.43 6.34
C GLN A 204 16.08 15.23 6.09
N PHE A 205 16.53 15.27 4.83
CA PHE A 205 17.89 14.88 4.44
C PHE A 205 18.68 15.97 3.68
N GLY A 206 18.06 17.10 3.38
CA GLY A 206 18.68 18.22 2.64
C GLY A 206 18.70 18.01 1.13
N ASP A 207 19.29 18.98 0.45
CA ASP A 207 19.42 19.00 -1.00
C ASP A 207 20.24 17.79 -1.52
N GLY A 208 19.86 17.24 -2.66
CA GLY A 208 20.55 16.09 -3.28
C GLY A 208 20.19 14.73 -2.67
N ALA A 209 19.30 14.67 -1.70
CA ALA A 209 18.87 13.43 -1.05
C ALA A 209 18.24 12.42 -2.04
N LEU A 210 17.61 12.89 -3.11
CA LEU A 210 16.95 12.04 -4.10
C LEU A 210 17.92 11.08 -4.79
N GLU A 211 19.08 11.56 -5.21
CA GLU A 211 20.09 10.73 -5.89
C GLU A 211 20.58 9.60 -4.98
N LYS A 212 20.85 9.93 -3.70
CA LYS A 212 21.26 8.94 -2.70
C LYS A 212 20.17 7.91 -2.45
N PHE A 213 18.92 8.36 -2.33
CA PHE A 213 17.78 7.48 -2.11
C PHE A 213 17.53 6.56 -3.31
N ASP A 214 17.57 7.08 -4.53
CA ASP A 214 17.45 6.29 -5.75
C ASP A 214 18.53 5.20 -5.85
N LYS A 215 19.79 5.54 -5.54
CA LYS A 215 20.88 4.59 -5.52
C LYS A 215 20.66 3.48 -4.47
N GLU A 216 20.21 3.84 -3.28
CA GLU A 216 19.93 2.88 -2.21
C GLU A 216 18.74 1.97 -2.57
N ALA A 217 17.65 2.54 -3.12
CA ALA A 217 16.51 1.78 -3.62
C ALA A 217 16.92 0.77 -4.70
N LYS A 218 17.71 1.19 -5.68
CA LYS A 218 18.23 0.31 -6.74
C LYS A 218 19.09 -0.83 -6.19
N ALA A 219 19.90 -0.57 -5.17
CA ALA A 219 20.71 -1.61 -4.51
C ALA A 219 19.85 -2.68 -3.81
N ASN A 220 18.65 -2.34 -3.35
CA ASN A 220 17.72 -3.25 -2.68
C ASN A 220 16.60 -3.79 -3.61
N MET A 221 16.50 -3.30 -4.85
CA MET A 221 15.41 -3.58 -5.80
C MET A 221 15.16 -5.07 -5.99
N LYS A 222 16.21 -5.83 -6.26
CA LYS A 222 16.09 -7.28 -6.50
C LYS A 222 15.45 -8.01 -5.32
N GLN A 223 15.78 -7.61 -4.09
CA GLN A 223 15.23 -8.20 -2.88
C GLN A 223 13.74 -7.81 -2.70
N MET A 224 13.42 -6.54 -2.88
CA MET A 224 12.04 -6.06 -2.79
C MET A 224 11.14 -6.72 -3.84
N ASN A 225 11.59 -6.81 -5.10
CA ASN A 225 10.82 -7.47 -6.15
C ASN A 225 10.67 -8.99 -5.91
N ASN A 226 11.64 -9.64 -5.27
CA ASN A 226 11.47 -11.02 -4.83
C ASN A 226 10.37 -11.14 -3.77
N PHE A 227 10.31 -10.22 -2.80
CA PHE A 227 9.21 -10.19 -1.83
C PHE A 227 7.86 -9.89 -2.48
N SER A 228 7.82 -9.01 -3.47
CA SER A 228 6.60 -8.77 -4.29
C SER A 228 6.15 -10.04 -5.02
N THR A 229 7.09 -10.81 -5.57
CA THR A 229 6.78 -12.10 -6.21
C THR A 229 6.19 -13.10 -5.22
N ILE A 230 6.77 -13.20 -4.03
CA ILE A 230 6.27 -14.07 -2.96
C ILE A 230 4.88 -13.62 -2.53
N LEU A 231 4.69 -12.34 -2.23
CA LEU A 231 3.41 -11.74 -1.85
C LEU A 231 2.33 -12.05 -2.89
N TYR A 232 2.61 -11.76 -4.16
CA TYR A 232 1.69 -11.98 -5.26
C TYR A 232 1.33 -13.46 -5.44
N SER A 233 2.33 -14.35 -5.42
CA SER A 233 2.10 -15.79 -5.57
C SER A 233 1.24 -16.34 -4.45
N ARG A 234 1.49 -15.93 -3.21
CA ARG A 234 0.69 -16.33 -2.06
C ARG A 234 -0.71 -15.71 -2.08
N PHE A 235 -0.84 -14.46 -2.53
CA PHE A 235 -2.14 -13.84 -2.71
C PHE A 235 -3.01 -14.64 -3.69
N LYS A 236 -2.43 -15.09 -4.79
CA LYS A 236 -3.13 -15.99 -5.73
C LYS A 236 -3.55 -17.29 -5.08
N SER A 237 -2.62 -18.04 -4.50
CA SER A 237 -2.89 -19.40 -4.00
C SER A 237 -3.72 -19.41 -2.73
N GLU A 238 -3.47 -18.49 -1.78
CA GLU A 238 -4.05 -18.56 -0.44
C GLU A 238 -5.32 -17.71 -0.28
N ILE A 239 -5.40 -16.56 -0.95
CA ILE A 239 -6.53 -15.66 -0.85
C ILE A 239 -7.51 -15.87 -2.00
N LEU A 240 -7.03 -15.86 -3.23
CA LEU A 240 -7.88 -16.00 -4.42
C LEU A 240 -8.18 -17.47 -4.76
N LYS A 241 -7.41 -18.41 -4.24
CA LYS A 241 -7.56 -19.87 -4.45
C LYS A 241 -7.46 -20.30 -5.93
N ILE A 242 -6.53 -19.69 -6.67
CA ILE A 242 -6.26 -19.96 -8.10
C ILE A 242 -4.80 -20.33 -8.35
#